data_c16f48fa2dd19060a2a4600ac4037144
#
_entry.id   c16f48fa2dd19060a2a4600ac4037144
#
_cell.length_a   1.000
_cell.length_b   1.000
_cell.length_c   1.000
_cell.angle_alpha   90.00
_cell.angle_beta   90.00
_cell.angle_gamma   90.00
#
_symmetry.space_group_name_H-M   'P 1'
#
loop_
_entity.id
_entity.type
_entity.pdbx_description
1 polymer ?
#
loop_
_entity_poly.entity_id
_entity_poly.type
_entity_poly.pdbx_seq_one_letter_code
_entity_poly.pdbx_strand_id
1 'polypeptide(L)'
;MIRAGLLAAGLLLAAAPAIAQDESVRERFCPNRPSLGASGCVTMPGQVQVEISGVDWQRDDSGDSREDLTLFGDVTARIGVTRDSELQVEFTPLGTLRTRDKVTGAVSRKWGVGDTTIGYRYALSHPDGRALSSAIQPYVTLPTGRSGIGDGDWSAGVIAPVYWQMNEKWSLDFTGRVTAAANEEGGGRHFDASGVVGLGYALTDSLTAVAEFSLERDDDPSGHVTQTLAAGSLAWQPTKRTQIDLLAVAGLNHDSPDMRLVLGGAFLF
;
A
#
# COMPACT_ATOMS: atom_id res chain seq x y z
N MET A 1 2.74 39.40 25.40
CA MET A 1 1.64 38.51 25.78
C MET A 1 0.89 38.12 24.52
N ILE A 2 1.23 37.02 23.92
CA ILE A 2 0.54 36.48 22.70
C ILE A 2 -0.07 35.13 23.13
N ARG A 3 -1.40 35.10 23.14
CA ARG A 3 -2.16 33.88 23.46
C ARG A 3 -2.18 32.95 22.24
N ALA A 4 -1.58 31.79 22.36
CA ALA A 4 -1.73 30.71 21.41
C ALA A 4 -3.12 30.05 21.58
N GLY A 5 -3.98 30.15 20.57
CA GLY A 5 -5.25 29.43 20.51
C GLY A 5 -5.00 28.03 19.95
N LEU A 6 -5.20 27.00 20.77
CA LEU A 6 -5.29 25.62 20.31
C LEU A 6 -6.66 25.45 19.59
N LEU A 7 -6.64 25.23 18.30
CA LEU A 7 -7.79 24.70 17.55
C LEU A 7 -7.80 23.19 17.69
N ALA A 8 -8.67 22.69 18.59
CA ALA A 8 -9.01 21.28 18.65
C ALA A 8 -9.98 20.96 17.50
N ALA A 9 -9.50 20.26 16.48
CA ALA A 9 -10.36 19.69 15.45
C ALA A 9 -11.10 18.48 16.06
N GLY A 10 -12.33 18.69 16.51
CA GLY A 10 -13.22 17.64 16.95
C GLY A 10 -13.70 16.82 15.76
N LEU A 11 -13.29 15.56 15.67
CA LEU A 11 -13.87 14.58 14.75
C LEU A 11 -15.29 14.29 15.22
N LEU A 12 -16.27 14.87 14.55
CA LEU A 12 -17.68 14.52 14.69
C LEU A 12 -17.91 13.14 14.07
N LEU A 13 -17.86 12.10 14.87
CA LEU A 13 -18.42 10.79 14.53
C LEU A 13 -19.94 10.94 14.43
N ALA A 14 -20.44 11.23 13.23
CA ALA A 14 -21.86 11.12 12.95
C ALA A 14 -22.26 9.65 13.07
N ALA A 15 -23.07 9.31 14.09
CA ALA A 15 -23.69 8.00 14.19
C ALA A 15 -24.60 7.80 12.97
N ALA A 16 -24.16 7.00 12.01
CA ALA A 16 -25.00 6.55 10.91
C ALA A 16 -26.14 5.70 11.49
N PRO A 17 -27.38 5.85 11.01
CA PRO A 17 -28.49 4.99 11.45
C PRO A 17 -28.13 3.54 11.13
N ALA A 18 -28.30 2.65 12.10
CA ALA A 18 -28.19 1.21 11.90
C ALA A 18 -29.28 0.79 10.90
N ILE A 19 -28.91 0.65 9.63
CA ILE A 19 -29.75 0.01 8.63
C ILE A 19 -29.76 -1.48 9.02
N ALA A 20 -30.95 -2.02 9.27
CA ALA A 20 -31.14 -3.44 9.55
C ALA A 20 -30.49 -4.24 8.40
N GLN A 21 -29.39 -4.93 8.70
CA GLN A 21 -28.67 -5.74 7.72
C GLN A 21 -29.52 -6.97 7.40
N ASP A 22 -29.87 -7.11 6.14
CA ASP A 22 -30.39 -8.36 5.60
C ASP A 22 -29.32 -9.44 5.79
N GLU A 23 -29.64 -10.53 6.50
CA GLU A 23 -28.72 -11.65 6.84
C GLU A 23 -28.08 -12.34 5.62
N SER A 24 -28.42 -11.92 4.39
CA SER A 24 -27.89 -12.44 3.15
C SER A 24 -26.59 -11.76 2.69
N VAL A 25 -26.14 -10.66 3.31
CA VAL A 25 -24.91 -9.95 2.91
C VAL A 25 -23.70 -10.64 3.52
N ARG A 26 -23.07 -11.54 2.74
CA ARG A 26 -21.80 -12.18 3.14
C ARG A 26 -20.71 -11.12 3.24
N GLU A 27 -20.11 -10.99 4.42
CA GLU A 27 -18.95 -10.14 4.66
C GLU A 27 -17.82 -10.47 3.68
N ARG A 28 -17.13 -9.43 3.19
CA ARG A 28 -15.94 -9.57 2.37
C ARG A 28 -14.75 -8.99 3.12
N PHE A 29 -13.84 -9.86 3.50
CA PHE A 29 -12.57 -9.47 4.08
C PHE A 29 -11.45 -9.99 3.19
N CYS A 30 -10.84 -9.11 2.43
CA CYS A 30 -9.81 -9.42 1.45
C CYS A 30 -8.76 -8.29 1.41
N PRO A 31 -7.88 -8.22 2.40
CA PRO A 31 -6.81 -7.23 2.45
C PRO A 31 -5.92 -7.29 1.21
N ASN A 32 -5.35 -6.14 0.82
CA ASN A 32 -4.22 -6.10 -0.11
C ASN A 32 -2.93 -6.58 0.56
N ARG A 33 -2.86 -6.43 1.89
CA ARG A 33 -1.69 -6.81 2.70
C ARG A 33 -1.66 -8.29 3.05
N PRO A 34 -0.45 -8.87 3.30
CA PRO A 34 0.87 -8.29 3.05
C PRO A 34 1.30 -8.64 1.63
N SER A 35 1.49 -7.65 0.78
CA SER A 35 1.83 -7.86 -0.63
C SER A 35 2.49 -6.62 -1.23
N LEU A 36 3.32 -6.80 -2.25
CA LEU A 36 3.77 -5.74 -3.16
C LEU A 36 2.68 -5.38 -4.18
N GLY A 37 1.73 -6.29 -4.40
CA GLY A 37 0.60 -6.12 -5.31
C GLY A 37 -0.69 -5.71 -4.61
N ALA A 38 -1.81 -5.96 -5.28
CA ALA A 38 -3.16 -5.66 -4.81
C ALA A 38 -4.13 -6.80 -5.14
N SER A 39 -5.20 -6.93 -4.34
CA SER A 39 -6.25 -7.93 -4.61
C SER A 39 -7.28 -7.44 -5.61
N GLY A 40 -7.92 -8.34 -6.36
CA GLY A 40 -9.04 -8.02 -7.24
C GLY A 40 -10.39 -7.81 -6.51
N CYS A 41 -10.41 -8.04 -5.20
CA CYS A 41 -11.59 -7.98 -4.36
C CYS A 41 -11.93 -6.54 -3.94
N VAL A 42 -13.22 -6.27 -3.69
CA VAL A 42 -13.72 -4.98 -3.19
C VAL A 42 -14.53 -5.16 -1.91
N THR A 43 -14.47 -4.19 -1.02
CA THR A 43 -15.25 -4.11 0.22
C THR A 43 -16.74 -3.97 -0.08
N MET A 44 -17.60 -4.59 0.71
CA MET A 44 -19.05 -4.52 0.51
C MET A 44 -19.62 -3.16 0.94
N PRO A 45 -20.72 -2.71 0.31
CA PRO A 45 -21.45 -1.52 0.77
C PRO A 45 -21.81 -1.61 2.26
N GLY A 46 -21.56 -0.51 2.99
CA GLY A 46 -21.78 -0.44 4.43
C GLY A 46 -20.68 -1.04 5.29
N GLN A 47 -19.63 -1.59 4.68
CA GLN A 47 -18.42 -2.06 5.36
C GLN A 47 -17.25 -1.10 5.12
N VAL A 48 -16.37 -1.04 6.10
CA VAL A 48 -15.09 -0.33 6.03
C VAL A 48 -13.99 -1.32 6.40
N GLN A 49 -13.02 -1.51 5.50
CA GLN A 49 -11.81 -2.26 5.79
C GLN A 49 -10.67 -1.27 6.02
N VAL A 50 -9.97 -1.41 7.14
CA VAL A 50 -8.80 -0.60 7.46
C VAL A 50 -7.58 -1.50 7.44
N GLU A 51 -6.60 -1.15 6.64
CA GLU A 51 -5.30 -1.79 6.54
C GLU A 51 -4.24 -0.83 7.11
N ILE A 52 -3.35 -1.33 7.97
CA ILE A 52 -2.36 -0.48 8.65
C ILE A 52 -1.00 -1.16 8.69
N SER A 53 0.04 -0.44 8.24
CA SER A 53 1.42 -0.76 8.55
C SER A 53 1.78 -0.10 9.88
N GLY A 54 1.85 -0.87 10.96
CA GLY A 54 2.29 -0.34 12.25
C GLY A 54 3.72 0.20 12.15
N VAL A 55 4.59 -0.54 11.46
CA VAL A 55 5.95 -0.13 11.07
C VAL A 55 6.21 -0.65 9.65
N ASP A 56 6.74 0.23 8.81
CA ASP A 56 7.29 -0.06 7.49
C ASP A 56 8.69 0.56 7.42
N TRP A 57 9.72 -0.28 7.43
CA TRP A 57 11.11 0.16 7.40
C TRP A 57 11.77 -0.32 6.11
N GLN A 58 12.45 0.61 5.43
CA GLN A 58 13.22 0.37 4.23
C GLN A 58 14.64 0.91 4.37
N ARG A 59 15.60 0.19 3.83
CA ARG A 59 17.00 0.58 3.71
C ARG A 59 17.44 0.61 2.26
N ASP A 60 18.13 1.68 1.91
CA ASP A 60 18.95 1.82 0.75
C ASP A 60 20.39 2.13 1.19
N ASP A 61 21.35 1.30 0.81
CA ASP A 61 22.77 1.42 1.16
C ASP A 61 23.61 1.50 -0.12
N SER A 62 23.40 2.54 -0.90
CA SER A 62 23.98 2.75 -2.21
C SER A 62 25.12 3.77 -2.19
N GLY A 63 26.16 3.55 -3.01
CA GLY A 63 27.29 4.48 -3.18
C GLY A 63 27.86 4.97 -1.86
N ASP A 64 27.95 6.29 -1.70
CA ASP A 64 28.51 6.99 -0.53
C ASP A 64 27.44 7.34 0.52
N SER A 65 26.23 6.89 0.37
CA SER A 65 25.07 7.19 1.24
C SER A 65 24.40 5.92 1.75
N ARG A 66 23.78 6.02 2.92
CA ARG A 66 22.82 5.07 3.44
C ARG A 66 21.58 5.81 3.88
N GLU A 67 20.44 5.35 3.41
CA GLU A 67 19.13 5.85 3.80
C GLU A 67 18.32 4.78 4.53
N ASP A 68 17.75 5.17 5.66
CA ASP A 68 16.78 4.38 6.41
C ASP A 68 15.47 5.18 6.46
N LEU A 69 14.47 4.77 5.67
CA LEU A 69 13.11 5.29 5.73
C LEU A 69 12.29 4.44 6.68
N THR A 70 11.56 5.06 7.60
CA THR A 70 10.60 4.35 8.46
C THR A 70 9.28 5.09 8.47
N LEU A 71 8.21 4.41 8.08
CA LEU A 71 6.85 4.90 8.15
C LEU A 71 6.13 4.24 9.33
N PHE A 72 5.33 5.01 10.05
CA PHE A 72 4.57 4.56 11.20
C PHE A 72 3.09 4.83 10.98
N GLY A 73 2.29 3.78 11.10
CA GLY A 73 0.84 3.88 11.00
C GLY A 73 0.34 4.22 9.60
N ASP A 74 1.12 3.87 8.56
CA ASP A 74 0.63 3.97 7.18
C ASP A 74 -0.69 3.22 7.04
N VAL A 75 -1.75 3.93 6.70
CA VAL A 75 -3.12 3.43 6.76
C VAL A 75 -3.84 3.59 5.44
N THR A 76 -4.51 2.52 5.01
CA THR A 76 -5.48 2.54 3.91
C THR A 76 -6.87 2.22 4.44
N ALA A 77 -7.81 3.15 4.25
CA ALA A 77 -9.23 2.90 4.47
C ALA A 77 -9.91 2.53 3.15
N ARG A 78 -10.56 1.37 3.10
CA ARG A 78 -11.31 0.87 1.95
C ARG A 78 -12.79 0.88 2.31
N ILE A 79 -13.59 1.66 1.60
CA ILE A 79 -14.99 1.93 1.89
C ILE A 79 -15.84 1.38 0.74
N GLY A 80 -16.68 0.38 1.02
CA GLY A 80 -17.57 -0.21 0.03
C GLY A 80 -18.62 0.80 -0.46
N VAL A 81 -18.64 1.07 -1.76
CA VAL A 81 -19.58 2.00 -2.42
C VAL A 81 -20.72 1.25 -3.07
N THR A 82 -20.41 0.25 -3.89
CA THR A 82 -21.37 -0.65 -4.50
C THR A 82 -20.93 -2.10 -4.26
N ARG A 83 -21.69 -3.09 -4.76
CA ARG A 83 -21.27 -4.50 -4.68
C ARG A 83 -19.99 -4.80 -5.45
N ASP A 84 -19.65 -3.93 -6.41
CA ASP A 84 -18.54 -4.12 -7.34
C ASP A 84 -17.51 -2.98 -7.26
N SER A 85 -17.65 -2.06 -6.30
CA SER A 85 -16.71 -0.93 -6.19
C SER A 85 -16.51 -0.43 -4.78
N GLU A 86 -15.33 0.14 -4.55
CA GLU A 86 -14.92 0.75 -3.27
C GLU A 86 -14.12 2.03 -3.51
N LEU A 87 -14.17 2.94 -2.55
CA LEU A 87 -13.29 4.08 -2.43
C LEU A 87 -12.13 3.70 -1.49
N GLN A 88 -10.92 4.11 -1.86
CA GLN A 88 -9.72 3.93 -1.03
C GLN A 88 -9.11 5.28 -0.70
N VAL A 89 -8.69 5.44 0.55
CA VAL A 89 -7.91 6.60 1.01
C VAL A 89 -6.73 6.08 1.79
N GLU A 90 -5.53 6.44 1.36
CA GLU A 90 -4.27 6.07 2.01
C GLU A 90 -3.56 7.30 2.54
N PHE A 91 -2.95 7.18 3.71
CA PHE A 91 -2.25 8.27 4.38
C PHE A 91 -1.22 7.75 5.38
N THR A 92 -0.02 8.35 5.39
CA THR A 92 1.03 8.07 6.38
C THR A 92 1.13 9.21 7.41
N PRO A 93 0.71 9.00 8.67
CA PRO A 93 0.71 10.06 9.68
C PRO A 93 2.10 10.44 10.19
N LEU A 94 3.09 9.54 10.08
CA LEU A 94 4.46 9.81 10.50
C LEU A 94 5.46 9.00 9.70
N GLY A 95 6.42 9.69 9.09
CA GLY A 95 7.60 9.11 8.48
C GLY A 95 8.88 9.71 9.03
N THR A 96 9.96 8.94 9.04
CA THR A 96 11.31 9.40 9.36
C THR A 96 12.28 8.92 8.31
N LEU A 97 13.08 9.83 7.76
CA LEU A 97 14.18 9.53 6.85
C LEU A 97 15.49 9.88 7.53
N ARG A 98 16.34 8.87 7.72
CA ARG A 98 17.69 9.01 8.24
C ARG A 98 18.68 8.76 7.11
N THR A 99 19.42 9.79 6.73
CA THR A 99 20.49 9.70 5.72
C THR A 99 21.85 9.78 6.42
N ARG A 100 22.74 8.84 6.11
CA ARG A 100 24.14 8.83 6.56
C ARG A 100 25.07 8.92 5.37
N ASP A 101 25.89 9.97 5.32
CA ASP A 101 27.04 10.07 4.44
C ASP A 101 28.16 9.14 4.96
N LYS A 102 28.58 8.17 4.15
CA LYS A 102 29.59 7.18 4.52
C LYS A 102 31.02 7.73 4.47
N VAL A 103 31.26 8.79 3.68
CA VAL A 103 32.58 9.41 3.50
C VAL A 103 32.89 10.31 4.70
N THR A 104 31.97 11.19 5.05
CA THR A 104 32.16 12.16 6.16
C THR A 104 31.67 11.63 7.51
N GLY A 105 30.84 10.61 7.50
CA GLY A 105 30.15 10.10 8.69
C GLY A 105 29.00 10.98 9.17
N ALA A 106 28.67 12.06 8.45
CA ALA A 106 27.57 12.96 8.81
C ALA A 106 26.21 12.23 8.75
N VAL A 107 25.33 12.59 9.68
CA VAL A 107 23.98 12.02 9.77
C VAL A 107 22.95 13.14 9.76
N SER A 108 22.01 13.08 8.84
CA SER A 108 20.83 13.94 8.82
C SER A 108 19.58 13.12 9.14
N ARG A 109 18.54 13.80 9.63
CA ARG A 109 17.21 13.21 9.85
C ARG A 109 16.13 14.18 9.44
N LYS A 110 15.16 13.67 8.70
CA LYS A 110 13.90 14.37 8.38
C LYS A 110 12.76 13.57 8.97
N TRP A 111 11.67 14.22 9.26
CA TRP A 111 10.44 13.59 9.70
C TRP A 111 9.23 14.41 9.25
N GLY A 112 8.13 13.75 9.05
CA GLY A 112 6.90 14.40 8.57
C GLY A 112 5.79 13.41 8.33
N VAL A 113 4.72 13.91 7.73
CA VAL A 113 3.60 13.11 7.21
C VAL A 113 3.92 12.72 5.76
N GLY A 114 3.35 11.61 5.30
CA GLY A 114 3.37 11.22 3.89
C GLY A 114 2.28 11.88 3.07
N ASP A 115 2.27 11.58 1.79
CA ASP A 115 1.24 12.03 0.86
C ASP A 115 -0.08 11.29 1.09
N THR A 116 -1.18 11.87 0.56
CA THR A 116 -2.50 11.26 0.62
C THR A 116 -2.86 10.73 -0.75
N THR A 117 -3.13 9.42 -0.85
CA THR A 117 -3.61 8.78 -2.08
C THR A 117 -5.10 8.51 -1.98
N ILE A 118 -5.83 8.86 -3.05
CA ILE A 118 -7.25 8.56 -3.21
C ILE A 118 -7.40 7.68 -4.44
N GLY A 119 -8.00 6.51 -4.27
CA GLY A 119 -8.25 5.55 -5.34
C GLY A 119 -9.72 5.11 -5.38
N TYR A 120 -10.18 4.75 -6.55
CA TYR A 120 -11.49 4.12 -6.75
C TYR A 120 -11.30 2.79 -7.46
N ARG A 121 -11.62 1.68 -6.77
CA ARG A 121 -11.51 0.34 -7.34
C ARG A 121 -12.86 -0.15 -7.84
N TYR A 122 -12.87 -0.65 -9.05
CA TYR A 122 -14.00 -1.32 -9.67
C TYR A 122 -13.63 -2.75 -10.03
N ALA A 123 -14.35 -3.73 -9.48
CA ALA A 123 -14.16 -5.14 -9.80
C ALA A 123 -14.72 -5.45 -11.21
N LEU A 124 -13.89 -6.04 -12.04
CA LEU A 124 -14.25 -6.47 -13.39
C LEU A 124 -14.82 -7.90 -13.37
N SER A 125 -14.35 -8.73 -12.43
CA SER A 125 -14.83 -10.08 -12.20
C SER A 125 -14.68 -10.47 -10.74
N HIS A 126 -15.59 -11.32 -10.23
CA HIS A 126 -15.54 -11.91 -8.89
C HIS A 126 -15.13 -10.93 -7.78
N PRO A 127 -15.97 -9.92 -7.51
CA PRO A 127 -15.67 -8.86 -6.53
C PRO A 127 -15.45 -9.38 -5.10
N ASP A 128 -15.75 -10.65 -4.85
CA ASP A 128 -15.55 -11.36 -3.57
C ASP A 128 -14.17 -12.02 -3.45
N GLY A 129 -13.28 -11.83 -4.43
CA GLY A 129 -11.93 -12.40 -4.42
C GLY A 129 -11.85 -13.90 -4.68
N ARG A 130 -12.95 -14.53 -5.15
CA ARG A 130 -13.00 -15.97 -5.43
C ARG A 130 -12.69 -16.29 -6.88
N ALA A 131 -12.26 -17.52 -7.14
CA ALA A 131 -11.92 -18.00 -8.47
C ALA A 131 -10.92 -17.06 -9.17
N LEU A 132 -11.28 -16.48 -10.32
CA LEU A 132 -10.48 -15.49 -11.04
C LEU A 132 -11.07 -14.09 -10.83
N SER A 133 -10.55 -13.39 -9.83
CA SER A 133 -10.93 -12.03 -9.47
C SER A 133 -10.05 -11.02 -10.19
N SER A 134 -10.63 -9.94 -10.69
CA SER A 134 -9.89 -8.85 -11.32
C SER A 134 -10.57 -7.49 -11.08
N ALA A 135 -9.77 -6.45 -11.05
CA ALA A 135 -10.27 -5.09 -10.85
C ALA A 135 -9.43 -4.07 -11.64
N ILE A 136 -9.93 -2.84 -11.70
CA ILE A 136 -9.21 -1.66 -12.16
C ILE A 136 -9.34 -0.58 -11.10
N GLN A 137 -8.24 0.14 -10.83
CA GLN A 137 -8.20 1.16 -9.78
C GLN A 137 -7.44 2.39 -10.28
N PRO A 138 -8.12 3.39 -10.86
CA PRO A 138 -7.54 4.70 -10.99
C PRO A 138 -7.28 5.32 -9.61
N TYR A 139 -6.18 6.08 -9.49
CA TYR A 139 -5.82 6.78 -8.27
C TYR A 139 -5.11 8.11 -8.55
N VAL A 140 -5.10 8.97 -7.54
CA VAL A 140 -4.33 10.21 -7.50
C VAL A 140 -3.66 10.34 -6.14
N THR A 141 -2.38 10.67 -6.14
CA THR A 141 -1.60 11.03 -4.94
C THR A 141 -1.48 12.54 -4.88
N LEU A 142 -1.84 13.11 -3.75
CA LEU A 142 -1.84 14.55 -3.50
C LEU A 142 -0.62 14.92 -2.64
N PRO A 143 0.10 16.02 -2.94
CA PRO A 143 1.31 16.42 -2.23
C PRO A 143 0.97 17.03 -0.85
N THR A 144 0.36 16.25 0.01
CA THR A 144 0.02 16.63 1.39
C THR A 144 1.16 16.35 2.36
N GLY A 145 2.16 15.59 1.90
CA GLY A 145 3.30 15.16 2.66
C GLY A 145 4.35 16.24 2.85
N ARG A 146 5.30 15.93 3.71
CA ARG A 146 6.45 16.80 3.97
C ARG A 146 7.64 16.34 3.12
N SER A 147 8.40 17.29 2.57
CA SER A 147 9.59 17.02 1.76
C SER A 147 10.54 16.00 2.41
N GLY A 148 10.85 14.94 1.67
CA GLY A 148 11.66 13.80 2.07
C GLY A 148 10.87 12.65 2.68
N ILE A 149 9.53 12.78 2.85
CA ILE A 149 8.60 11.69 3.19
C ILE A 149 7.52 11.58 2.10
N GLY A 150 7.04 12.70 1.55
CA GLY A 150 6.18 12.76 0.38
C GLY A 150 6.94 13.27 -0.85
N ASP A 151 6.38 13.04 -2.04
CA ASP A 151 7.01 13.31 -3.35
C ASP A 151 7.03 14.81 -3.69
N GLY A 152 6.22 15.64 -2.98
CA GLY A 152 6.22 17.10 -3.14
C GLY A 152 5.42 17.62 -4.33
N ASP A 153 4.90 16.77 -5.20
CA ASP A 153 3.98 17.09 -6.28
C ASP A 153 2.97 15.95 -6.46
N TRP A 154 1.85 16.20 -7.16
CA TRP A 154 0.83 15.16 -7.36
C TRP A 154 1.28 14.13 -8.40
N SER A 155 0.82 12.92 -8.28
CA SER A 155 0.91 11.85 -9.28
C SER A 155 -0.45 11.21 -9.51
N ALA A 156 -0.61 10.50 -10.62
CA ALA A 156 -1.84 9.76 -10.89
C ALA A 156 -1.56 8.53 -11.74
N GLY A 157 -2.36 7.50 -11.54
CA GLY A 157 -2.13 6.25 -12.23
C GLY A 157 -3.31 5.31 -12.21
N VAL A 158 -3.05 4.09 -12.68
CA VAL A 158 -4.01 3.00 -12.68
C VAL A 158 -3.33 1.72 -12.21
N ILE A 159 -3.98 1.01 -11.29
CA ILE A 159 -3.60 -0.33 -10.84
C ILE A 159 -4.60 -1.34 -11.41
N ALA A 160 -4.11 -2.45 -11.91
CA ALA A 160 -4.91 -3.54 -12.47
C ALA A 160 -4.52 -4.88 -11.84
N PRO A 161 -5.15 -5.26 -10.71
CA PRO A 161 -4.91 -6.54 -10.05
C PRO A 161 -5.72 -7.67 -10.69
N VAL A 162 -5.11 -8.83 -10.74
CA VAL A 162 -5.72 -10.12 -11.06
C VAL A 162 -5.31 -11.13 -10.00
N TYR A 163 -6.26 -11.82 -9.43
CA TYR A 163 -6.04 -12.87 -8.44
C TYR A 163 -6.77 -14.13 -8.85
N TRP A 164 -6.08 -15.26 -8.82
CA TRP A 164 -6.61 -16.56 -9.17
C TRP A 164 -6.44 -17.56 -8.02
N GLN A 165 -7.56 -17.97 -7.41
CA GLN A 165 -7.61 -19.08 -6.49
C GLN A 165 -7.59 -20.38 -7.29
N MET A 166 -6.41 -20.98 -7.47
CA MET A 166 -6.23 -22.20 -8.29
C MET A 166 -6.89 -23.43 -7.65
N ASN A 167 -6.79 -23.53 -6.32
CA ASN A 167 -7.42 -24.57 -5.50
C ASN A 167 -7.47 -24.12 -4.03
N GLU A 168 -7.84 -25.00 -3.11
CA GLU A 168 -7.96 -24.68 -1.68
C GLU A 168 -6.66 -24.21 -1.03
N LYS A 169 -5.49 -24.54 -1.60
CA LYS A 169 -4.17 -24.23 -1.03
C LYS A 169 -3.38 -23.20 -1.83
N TRP A 170 -3.52 -23.18 -3.14
CA TRP A 170 -2.68 -22.37 -4.01
C TRP A 170 -3.43 -21.23 -4.65
N SER A 171 -2.83 -20.08 -4.62
CA SER A 171 -3.29 -18.89 -5.34
C SER A 171 -2.15 -18.27 -6.16
N LEU A 172 -2.50 -17.60 -7.23
CA LEU A 172 -1.61 -16.81 -8.07
C LEU A 172 -2.18 -15.41 -8.17
N ASP A 173 -1.34 -14.41 -8.03
CA ASP A 173 -1.73 -13.02 -8.25
C ASP A 173 -0.80 -12.34 -9.24
N PHE A 174 -1.34 -11.34 -9.90
CA PHE A 174 -0.64 -10.43 -10.77
C PHE A 174 -1.18 -9.02 -10.56
N THR A 175 -0.31 -8.04 -10.39
CA THR A 175 -0.69 -6.62 -10.32
C THR A 175 0.14 -5.83 -11.30
N GLY A 176 -0.49 -5.18 -12.26
CA GLY A 176 0.12 -4.17 -13.11
C GLY A 176 -0.21 -2.77 -12.60
N ARG A 177 0.76 -1.85 -12.65
CA ARG A 177 0.57 -0.44 -12.34
C ARG A 177 1.22 0.42 -13.42
N VAL A 178 0.56 1.52 -13.78
CA VAL A 178 1.13 2.60 -14.59
C VAL A 178 0.83 3.92 -13.93
N THR A 179 1.83 4.80 -13.88
CA THR A 179 1.77 6.08 -13.18
C THR A 179 2.32 7.20 -14.07
N ALA A 180 1.69 8.35 -14.06
CA ALA A 180 2.30 9.62 -14.40
C ALA A 180 2.90 10.17 -13.09
N ALA A 181 4.15 9.78 -12.81
CA ALA A 181 4.87 10.12 -11.59
C ALA A 181 5.42 11.55 -11.64
N ALA A 182 5.55 12.20 -10.49
CA ALA A 182 6.16 13.51 -10.40
C ALA A 182 7.66 13.42 -10.68
N ASN A 183 8.20 14.35 -11.48
CA ASN A 183 9.65 14.41 -11.71
C ASN A 183 10.37 14.72 -10.39
N GLU A 184 11.51 14.08 -10.15
CA GLU A 184 12.36 14.36 -8.98
C GLU A 184 12.92 15.78 -9.02
N GLU A 185 13.29 16.26 -10.21
CA GLU A 185 13.80 17.60 -10.43
C GLU A 185 12.93 18.38 -11.41
N GLY A 186 12.67 19.66 -11.09
CA GLY A 186 11.85 20.53 -11.91
C GLY A 186 10.35 20.22 -11.81
N GLY A 187 9.57 20.70 -12.74
CA GLY A 187 8.14 20.40 -12.85
C GLY A 187 7.87 19.41 -13.97
N GLY A 188 6.75 18.72 -13.92
CA GLY A 188 6.31 17.78 -14.94
C GLY A 188 6.04 16.39 -14.41
N ARG A 189 5.84 15.48 -15.36
CA ARG A 189 5.54 14.06 -15.07
C ARG A 189 6.32 13.18 -16.02
N HIS A 190 6.73 12.03 -15.51
CA HIS A 190 7.32 10.97 -16.31
C HIS A 190 6.48 9.69 -16.22
N PHE A 191 6.83 8.73 -17.02
CA PHE A 191 6.21 7.42 -17.03
C PHE A 191 6.90 6.50 -16.04
N ASP A 192 6.11 5.92 -15.13
CA ASP A 192 6.47 4.83 -14.24
C ASP A 192 5.55 3.64 -14.49
N ALA A 193 6.07 2.44 -14.52
CA ALA A 193 5.28 1.22 -14.64
C ALA A 193 5.88 0.08 -13.82
N SER A 194 5.02 -0.67 -13.14
CA SER A 194 5.44 -1.85 -12.40
C SER A 194 4.53 -3.05 -12.63
N GLY A 195 5.12 -4.23 -12.43
CA GLY A 195 4.42 -5.50 -12.42
C GLY A 195 4.86 -6.35 -11.25
N VAL A 196 3.88 -6.94 -10.55
CA VAL A 196 4.10 -7.89 -9.45
C VAL A 196 3.47 -9.21 -9.82
N VAL A 197 4.16 -10.31 -9.56
CA VAL A 197 3.60 -11.66 -9.61
C VAL A 197 3.82 -12.33 -8.26
N GLY A 198 2.77 -12.95 -7.70
CA GLY A 198 2.80 -13.61 -6.40
C GLY A 198 2.23 -15.02 -6.46
N LEU A 199 2.83 -15.91 -5.68
CA LEU A 199 2.37 -17.28 -5.46
C LEU A 199 2.04 -17.48 -3.99
N GLY A 200 0.76 -17.65 -3.68
CA GLY A 200 0.26 -17.86 -2.33
C GLY A 200 0.06 -19.33 -2.01
N TYR A 201 0.34 -19.70 -0.76
CA TYR A 201 0.10 -21.03 -0.22
C TYR A 201 -0.55 -20.97 1.16
N ALA A 202 -1.73 -21.56 1.31
CA ALA A 202 -2.41 -21.72 2.58
C ALA A 202 -1.70 -22.82 3.42
N LEU A 203 -0.91 -22.39 4.41
CA LEU A 203 -0.24 -23.26 5.37
C LEU A 203 -1.25 -23.94 6.30
N THR A 204 -2.24 -23.19 6.74
CA THR A 204 -3.41 -23.62 7.51
C THR A 204 -4.65 -22.85 7.04
N ASP A 205 -5.81 -23.11 7.61
CA ASP A 205 -7.06 -22.37 7.32
C ASP A 205 -6.98 -20.86 7.70
N SER A 206 -6.01 -20.48 8.55
CA SER A 206 -5.84 -19.11 9.05
C SER A 206 -4.46 -18.51 8.77
N LEU A 207 -3.53 -19.26 8.18
CA LEU A 207 -2.17 -18.80 7.91
C LEU A 207 -1.81 -19.04 6.45
N THR A 208 -1.51 -17.96 5.74
CA THR A 208 -1.07 -17.98 4.34
C THR A 208 0.35 -17.41 4.23
N ALA A 209 1.18 -18.06 3.42
CA ALA A 209 2.47 -17.54 2.98
C ALA A 209 2.38 -17.14 1.51
N VAL A 210 3.04 -16.04 1.13
CA VAL A 210 3.13 -15.59 -0.27
C VAL A 210 4.59 -15.33 -0.62
N ALA A 211 5.01 -15.74 -1.80
CA ALA A 211 6.28 -15.37 -2.41
C ALA A 211 5.99 -14.52 -3.64
N GLU A 212 6.66 -13.37 -3.76
CA GLU A 212 6.42 -12.39 -4.82
C GLU A 212 7.70 -11.99 -5.52
N PHE A 213 7.54 -11.60 -6.77
CA PHE A 213 8.55 -10.95 -7.59
C PHE A 213 7.97 -9.68 -8.19
N SER A 214 8.72 -8.59 -8.13
CA SER A 214 8.33 -7.29 -8.69
C SER A 214 9.40 -6.75 -9.63
N LEU A 215 8.94 -6.15 -10.71
CA LEU A 215 9.75 -5.34 -11.62
C LEU A 215 9.08 -3.98 -11.77
N GLU A 216 9.86 -2.91 -11.62
CA GLU A 216 9.43 -1.53 -11.82
C GLU A 216 10.40 -0.81 -12.74
N ARG A 217 9.86 -0.03 -13.66
CA ARG A 217 10.60 0.86 -14.54
C ARG A 217 10.11 2.27 -14.34
N ASP A 218 11.02 3.12 -13.88
CA ASP A 218 10.85 4.55 -13.71
C ASP A 218 11.68 5.27 -14.78
N ASP A 219 11.04 6.13 -15.58
CA ASP A 219 11.66 6.86 -16.68
C ASP A 219 11.81 8.36 -16.34
N ASP A 220 12.19 8.69 -15.08
CA ASP A 220 12.44 10.09 -14.68
C ASP A 220 13.50 10.75 -15.59
N PRO A 221 13.29 12.00 -16.03
CA PRO A 221 14.28 12.74 -16.86
C PRO A 221 15.63 12.94 -16.18
N SER A 222 15.71 12.92 -14.85
CA SER A 222 16.95 13.03 -14.08
C SER A 222 17.77 11.74 -14.07
N GLY A 223 17.11 10.58 -14.25
CA GLY A 223 17.74 9.26 -14.28
C GLY A 223 16.74 8.13 -14.41
N HIS A 224 17.01 7.20 -15.32
CA HIS A 224 16.16 6.01 -15.49
C HIS A 224 16.53 4.95 -14.47
N VAL A 225 15.55 4.46 -13.73
CA VAL A 225 15.72 3.42 -12.69
C VAL A 225 14.94 2.17 -13.07
N THR A 226 15.51 1.00 -12.83
CA THR A 226 14.80 -0.27 -12.96
C THR A 226 14.98 -1.08 -11.68
N GLN A 227 13.94 -1.16 -10.86
CA GLN A 227 13.99 -1.91 -9.62
C GLN A 227 13.47 -3.34 -9.83
N THR A 228 14.13 -4.27 -9.19
CA THR A 228 13.75 -5.68 -9.19
C THR A 228 13.75 -6.20 -7.76
N LEU A 229 12.60 -6.68 -7.29
CA LEU A 229 12.41 -7.07 -5.90
C LEU A 229 11.94 -8.52 -5.79
N ALA A 230 12.40 -9.22 -4.74
CA ALA A 230 11.78 -10.44 -4.27
C ALA A 230 11.19 -10.22 -2.88
N ALA A 231 10.02 -10.77 -2.62
CA ALA A 231 9.37 -10.66 -1.34
C ALA A 231 8.84 -11.99 -0.83
N GLY A 232 8.78 -12.10 0.49
CA GLY A 232 8.11 -13.18 1.19
C GLY A 232 7.24 -12.62 2.30
N SER A 233 6.04 -13.14 2.44
CA SER A 233 5.10 -12.63 3.43
C SER A 233 4.31 -13.73 4.13
N LEU A 234 3.80 -13.41 5.33
CA LEU A 234 2.92 -14.24 6.13
C LEU A 234 1.71 -13.43 6.56
N ALA A 235 0.51 -13.95 6.32
CA ALA A 235 -0.76 -13.41 6.76
C ALA A 235 -1.44 -14.38 7.71
N TRP A 236 -1.66 -13.96 8.95
CA TRP A 236 -2.43 -14.71 9.94
C TRP A 236 -3.77 -14.06 10.19
N GLN A 237 -4.85 -14.80 9.93
CA GLN A 237 -6.23 -14.36 10.13
C GLN A 237 -6.84 -15.07 11.35
N PRO A 238 -6.66 -14.54 12.59
CA PRO A 238 -7.23 -15.14 13.80
C PRO A 238 -8.76 -15.11 13.82
N THR A 239 -9.37 -14.20 13.07
CA THR A 239 -10.83 -14.12 12.90
C THR A 239 -11.18 -13.83 11.43
N LYS A 240 -12.47 -13.91 11.09
CA LYS A 240 -12.97 -13.56 9.75
C LYS A 240 -12.86 -12.07 9.40
N ARG A 241 -12.51 -11.20 10.37
CA ARG A 241 -12.47 -9.74 10.24
C ARG A 241 -11.13 -9.12 10.63
N THR A 242 -10.14 -9.96 10.96
CA THR A 242 -8.86 -9.48 11.48
C THR A 242 -7.72 -10.26 10.85
N GLN A 243 -6.69 -9.54 10.42
CA GLN A 243 -5.42 -10.10 9.95
C GLN A 243 -4.26 -9.40 10.64
N ILE A 244 -3.23 -10.16 10.95
CA ILE A 244 -1.90 -9.66 11.35
C ILE A 244 -0.92 -10.20 10.32
N ASP A 245 0.02 -9.38 9.88
CA ASP A 245 0.88 -9.74 8.76
C ASP A 245 2.30 -9.19 8.88
N LEU A 246 3.19 -9.88 8.19
CA LEU A 246 4.60 -9.54 8.05
C LEU A 246 5.01 -9.67 6.58
N LEU A 247 5.72 -8.68 6.04
CA LEU A 247 6.34 -8.70 4.73
C LEU A 247 7.83 -8.41 4.87
N ALA A 248 8.65 -9.20 4.17
CA ALA A 248 10.08 -8.96 3.98
C ALA A 248 10.38 -8.88 2.50
N VAL A 249 11.08 -7.83 2.08
CA VAL A 249 11.46 -7.57 0.69
C VAL A 249 12.97 -7.46 0.61
N ALA A 250 13.55 -8.00 -0.46
CA ALA A 250 14.96 -7.85 -0.81
C ALA A 250 15.09 -7.29 -2.23
N GLY A 251 15.96 -6.31 -2.40
CA GLY A 251 16.39 -5.83 -3.72
C GLY A 251 17.25 -6.85 -4.42
N LEU A 252 17.06 -7.01 -5.73
CA LEU A 252 17.79 -7.99 -6.53
C LEU A 252 18.78 -7.34 -7.51
N ASN A 253 18.76 -6.02 -7.63
CA ASN A 253 19.69 -5.27 -8.45
C ASN A 253 20.11 -3.96 -7.77
N HIS A 254 21.07 -3.25 -8.38
CA HIS A 254 21.68 -2.06 -7.81
C HIS A 254 20.71 -0.88 -7.64
N ASP A 255 19.67 -0.79 -8.46
CA ASP A 255 18.69 0.30 -8.44
C ASP A 255 17.59 0.05 -7.41
N SER A 256 17.57 -1.12 -6.78
CA SER A 256 16.58 -1.50 -5.77
C SER A 256 17.05 -1.18 -4.37
N PRO A 257 16.14 -0.80 -3.44
CA PRO A 257 16.45 -0.78 -2.02
C PRO A 257 16.96 -2.15 -1.54
N ASP A 258 17.94 -2.18 -0.64
CA ASP A 258 18.51 -3.46 -0.18
C ASP A 258 17.48 -4.32 0.54
N MET A 259 16.65 -3.71 1.40
CA MET A 259 15.72 -4.43 2.26
C MET A 259 14.56 -3.55 2.68
N ARG A 260 13.36 -4.17 2.78
CA ARG A 260 12.18 -3.57 3.42
C ARG A 260 11.51 -4.59 4.33
N LEU A 261 11.08 -4.16 5.52
CA LEU A 261 10.34 -4.97 6.48
C LEU A 261 9.07 -4.24 6.90
N VAL A 262 7.94 -4.90 6.80
CA VAL A 262 6.63 -4.34 7.15
C VAL A 262 5.93 -5.24 8.14
N LEU A 263 5.47 -4.68 9.25
CA LEU A 263 4.61 -5.34 10.21
C LEU A 263 3.30 -4.57 10.31
N GLY A 264 2.18 -5.27 10.15
CA GLY A 264 0.90 -4.62 10.17
C GLY A 264 -0.29 -5.55 10.31
N GLY A 265 -1.43 -5.11 9.79
CA GLY A 265 -2.64 -5.90 9.80
C GLY A 265 -3.80 -5.21 9.12
N ALA A 266 -4.94 -5.89 9.11
CA ALA A 266 -6.17 -5.41 8.52
C ALA A 266 -7.37 -5.76 9.41
N PHE A 267 -8.39 -4.89 9.38
CA PHE A 267 -9.60 -5.00 10.18
C PHE A 267 -10.82 -4.66 9.32
N LEU A 268 -11.89 -5.42 9.47
CA LEU A 268 -13.18 -5.18 8.82
C LEU A 268 -14.21 -4.71 9.87
N PHE A 269 -14.86 -3.59 9.58
CA PHE A 269 -15.91 -2.94 10.41
C PHE A 269 -17.25 -2.95 9.70
#